data_47d978c375f1e8dbae65e8a988b9e7d5
#
_entry.id   47d978c375f1e8dbae65e8a988b9e7d5
#
_cell.length_a   1.000
_cell.length_b   1.000
_cell.length_c   1.000
_cell.angle_alpha   90.00
_cell.angle_beta   90.00
_cell.angle_gamma   90.00
#
_symmetry.space_group_name_H-M   'P 1'
#
loop_
_entity.id
_entity.type
_entity.pdbx_description
1 polymer ?
#
loop_
_entity_poly.entity_id
_entity_poly.type
_entity_poly.pdbx_seq_one_letter_code
_entity_poly.pdbx_strand_id
1 'polypeptide(L)'
;MNTKYKPIYKKFLRLRENITGTKKIKLLKKKKTKLNKFLNHSLYQVSKNAKSFKNFYKSQLIVKQKVKLYYTKLSDKQLKILCKKASVKGNLSDRKKKFDLLIGLFENRIDTVLYRSNIVANILMAKQIINHGHVFVNNKKVISPNYFLNPGDLIEFSHKITILINKNLLSKKISSIVPSYLEINKNIFKLYYTSNLSFDKLLGFFPFWLDLNNVISHYNK
;
A
#
# COMPACT_ATOMS: atom_id res chain seq x y z
N MET A 1 21.20 16.20 -7.77
CA MET A 1 21.39 15.22 -6.66
C MET A 1 21.09 13.82 -7.15
N ASN A 2 22.12 13.00 -7.40
CA ASN A 2 21.97 11.61 -7.82
C ASN A 2 21.52 10.77 -6.59
N THR A 3 20.22 10.63 -6.39
CA THR A 3 19.70 9.67 -5.42
C THR A 3 19.93 8.26 -5.98
N LYS A 4 21.05 7.63 -5.62
CA LYS A 4 21.34 6.23 -5.96
C LYS A 4 20.12 5.38 -5.58
N TYR A 5 19.43 4.86 -6.58
CA TYR A 5 18.25 4.03 -6.41
C TYR A 5 18.63 2.74 -5.66
N LYS A 6 18.30 2.67 -4.37
CA LYS A 6 18.57 1.46 -3.60
C LYS A 6 17.61 0.34 -4.02
N PRO A 7 18.11 -0.82 -4.45
CA PRO A 7 17.26 -1.90 -4.92
C PRO A 7 16.29 -2.36 -3.83
N ILE A 8 15.03 -2.60 -4.21
CA ILE A 8 13.92 -2.92 -3.31
C ILE A 8 14.20 -4.17 -2.48
N TYR A 9 14.89 -5.19 -3.05
CA TYR A 9 15.21 -6.43 -2.34
C TYR A 9 16.09 -6.21 -1.09
N LYS A 10 16.95 -5.17 -1.06
CA LYS A 10 17.72 -4.83 0.16
C LYS A 10 16.83 -4.36 1.30
N LYS A 11 15.71 -3.70 0.98
CA LYS A 11 14.72 -3.29 1.97
C LYS A 11 13.94 -4.48 2.51
N PHE A 12 13.55 -5.44 1.66
CA PHE A 12 12.90 -6.67 2.09
C PHE A 12 13.80 -7.50 3.02
N LEU A 13 15.10 -7.62 2.69
CA LEU A 13 16.05 -8.31 3.56
C LEU A 13 16.19 -7.64 4.95
N ARG A 14 16.14 -6.31 4.99
CA ARG A 14 16.18 -5.56 6.26
C ARG A 14 14.91 -5.77 7.08
N LEU A 15 13.75 -5.75 6.44
CA LEU A 15 12.44 -5.90 7.09
C LEU A 15 12.04 -7.37 7.30
N ARG A 16 12.80 -8.29 6.69
CA ARG A 16 12.64 -9.76 6.80
C ARG A 16 11.26 -10.30 6.41
N GLU A 17 10.50 -9.52 5.61
CA GLU A 17 9.17 -9.90 5.09
C GLU A 17 8.98 -9.44 3.64
N ASN A 18 8.10 -10.17 2.93
CA ASN A 18 7.69 -9.80 1.57
C ASN A 18 6.52 -8.83 1.59
N ILE A 19 6.82 -7.54 1.77
CA ILE A 19 5.82 -6.49 1.99
C ILE A 19 4.98 -6.19 0.73
N THR A 20 5.52 -6.40 -0.47
CA THR A 20 4.80 -6.06 -1.71
C THR A 20 4.10 -7.25 -2.35
N GLY A 21 4.15 -8.44 -1.75
CA GLY A 21 3.55 -9.66 -2.31
C GLY A 21 4.14 -10.10 -3.67
N THR A 22 5.11 -9.35 -4.19
CA THR A 22 5.66 -9.65 -5.51
C THR A 22 6.56 -10.87 -5.50
N LYS A 23 6.44 -11.73 -6.54
CA LYS A 23 7.27 -12.94 -6.72
C LYS A 23 8.77 -12.65 -6.94
N LYS A 24 9.24 -11.42 -6.73
CA LYS A 24 10.66 -11.01 -6.85
C LYS A 24 11.59 -11.63 -5.80
N ILE A 25 11.08 -12.42 -4.87
CA ILE A 25 11.88 -13.36 -4.05
C ILE A 25 12.78 -14.27 -4.92
N LYS A 26 12.41 -14.52 -6.19
CA LYS A 26 13.28 -15.22 -7.15
C LYS A 26 14.67 -14.57 -7.32
N LEU A 27 14.80 -13.27 -7.12
CA LEU A 27 16.09 -12.57 -7.16
C LEU A 27 16.96 -12.85 -5.92
N LEU A 28 16.36 -13.27 -4.80
CA LEU A 28 17.06 -13.69 -3.60
C LEU A 28 17.59 -15.12 -3.71
N LYS A 29 17.03 -15.94 -4.64
CA LYS A 29 17.50 -17.32 -4.88
C LYS A 29 18.97 -17.39 -5.31
N LYS A 30 19.52 -16.34 -5.93
CA LYS A 30 20.94 -16.24 -6.26
C LYS A 30 21.87 -16.15 -5.03
N LYS A 31 21.33 -15.87 -3.83
CA LYS A 31 22.09 -15.79 -2.56
C LYS A 31 21.42 -16.64 -1.49
N LYS A 32 21.58 -17.98 -1.58
CA LYS A 32 20.98 -19.00 -0.70
C LYS A 32 21.06 -18.66 0.80
N THR A 33 22.20 -18.22 1.28
CA THR A 33 22.41 -17.88 2.69
C THR A 33 21.51 -16.73 3.20
N LYS A 34 21.28 -15.72 2.36
CA LYS A 34 20.41 -14.59 2.70
C LYS A 34 18.94 -14.95 2.60
N LEU A 35 18.58 -15.83 1.67
CA LEU A 35 17.22 -16.37 1.52
C LEU A 35 16.87 -17.24 2.75
N ASN A 36 17.76 -18.12 3.17
CA ASN A 36 17.52 -18.97 4.35
C ASN A 36 17.35 -18.13 5.62
N LYS A 37 18.18 -17.09 5.81
CA LYS A 37 17.97 -16.13 6.92
C LYS A 37 16.63 -15.42 6.84
N PHE A 38 16.13 -15.12 5.64
CA PHE A 38 14.82 -14.51 5.43
C PHE A 38 13.68 -15.48 5.77
N LEU A 39 13.74 -16.71 5.26
CA LEU A 39 12.72 -17.75 5.49
C LEU A 39 12.66 -18.18 6.96
N ASN A 40 13.79 -18.48 7.56
CA ASN A 40 13.85 -18.91 8.96
C ASN A 40 13.34 -17.82 9.91
N HIS A 41 13.49 -16.54 9.57
CA HIS A 41 12.99 -15.45 10.41
C HIS A 41 11.49 -15.22 10.26
N SER A 42 10.91 -15.43 9.10
CA SER A 42 9.46 -15.29 8.89
C SER A 42 8.66 -16.35 9.66
N LEU A 43 9.21 -17.55 9.79
CA LEU A 43 8.63 -18.65 10.59
C LEU A 43 8.82 -18.44 12.11
N TYR A 44 9.89 -17.75 12.52
CA TYR A 44 10.25 -17.59 13.94
C TYR A 44 9.57 -16.40 14.65
N GLN A 45 9.01 -15.45 13.92
CA GLN A 45 8.39 -14.25 14.53
C GLN A 45 7.04 -14.51 15.19
N VAL A 46 6.39 -15.62 14.89
CA VAL A 46 5.12 -15.99 15.52
C VAL A 46 5.31 -16.43 16.99
N SER A 47 6.49 -16.90 17.37
CA SER A 47 6.72 -17.56 18.65
C SER A 47 7.52 -16.79 19.71
N LYS A 48 8.06 -15.60 19.41
CA LYS A 48 8.92 -14.86 20.37
C LYS A 48 8.45 -13.42 20.63
N ASN A 49 7.26 -13.30 21.19
CA ASN A 49 6.69 -11.99 21.54
C ASN A 49 7.05 -11.47 22.93
N ALA A 50 8.05 -11.98 23.59
CA ALA A 50 8.30 -11.54 24.95
C ALA A 50 9.80 -11.40 25.24
N LYS A 51 10.41 -10.29 24.85
CA LYS A 51 11.58 -9.82 25.58
C LYS A 51 11.90 -8.34 25.27
N SER A 52 11.71 -7.49 26.31
CA SER A 52 12.43 -6.26 26.57
C SER A 52 11.97 -4.96 25.92
N PHE A 53 11.70 -3.96 26.72
CA PHE A 53 11.41 -2.55 26.38
C PHE A 53 12.39 -1.91 25.37
N LYS A 54 13.64 -2.36 25.31
CA LYS A 54 14.61 -1.93 24.29
C LYS A 54 14.16 -2.25 22.85
N ASN A 55 13.26 -3.20 22.67
CA ASN A 55 12.72 -3.59 21.36
C ASN A 55 11.48 -2.80 20.95
N PHE A 56 10.86 -2.02 21.84
CA PHE A 56 9.63 -1.29 21.54
C PHE A 56 9.81 -0.24 20.44
N TYR A 57 10.81 0.63 20.58
CA TYR A 57 11.12 1.61 19.53
C TYR A 57 11.51 0.93 18.20
N LYS A 58 12.26 -0.17 18.27
CA LYS A 58 12.63 -0.94 17.08
C LYS A 58 11.41 -1.55 16.39
N SER A 59 10.43 -2.06 17.14
CA SER A 59 9.17 -2.57 16.58
C SER A 59 8.38 -1.48 15.89
N GLN A 60 8.20 -0.32 16.52
CA GLN A 60 7.56 0.85 15.91
C GLN A 60 8.25 1.28 14.62
N LEU A 61 9.59 1.32 14.62
CA LEU A 61 10.37 1.68 13.44
C LEU A 61 10.19 0.69 12.28
N ILE A 62 10.17 -0.61 12.58
CA ILE A 62 9.98 -1.67 11.58
C ILE A 62 8.58 -1.54 10.95
N VAL A 63 7.54 -1.43 11.77
CA VAL A 63 6.16 -1.30 11.27
C VAL A 63 6.00 -0.05 10.41
N LYS A 64 6.51 1.10 10.86
CA LYS A 64 6.55 2.32 10.08
C LYS A 64 7.23 2.12 8.71
N GLN A 65 8.37 1.44 8.68
CA GLN A 65 9.11 1.17 7.44
C GLN A 65 8.33 0.21 6.52
N LYS A 66 7.60 -0.77 7.06
CA LYS A 66 6.71 -1.66 6.29
C LYS A 66 5.61 -0.85 5.59
N VAL A 67 4.89 -0.01 6.33
CA VAL A 67 3.84 0.87 5.77
C VAL A 67 4.41 1.77 4.67
N LYS A 68 5.52 2.46 4.94
CA LYS A 68 6.17 3.32 3.93
C LYS A 68 6.61 2.59 2.67
N LEU A 69 7.02 1.35 2.80
CA LEU A 69 7.45 0.54 1.67
C LEU A 69 6.24 0.01 0.87
N TYR A 70 5.18 -0.39 1.56
CA TYR A 70 3.94 -0.89 0.94
C TYR A 70 3.27 0.19 0.09
N TYR A 71 2.98 1.35 0.68
CA TYR A 71 2.37 2.48 -0.02
C TYR A 71 3.36 3.29 -0.89
N THR A 72 4.46 2.64 -1.28
CA THR A 72 5.49 3.17 -2.18
C THR A 72 6.02 4.56 -1.85
N LYS A 73 7.06 4.57 -1.01
CA LYS A 73 7.88 5.76 -0.73
C LYS A 73 7.12 6.96 -0.16
N LEU A 74 6.15 6.72 0.71
CA LEU A 74 5.65 7.81 1.54
C LEU A 74 6.82 8.46 2.28
N SER A 75 6.93 9.78 2.23
CA SER A 75 7.91 10.51 3.03
C SER A 75 7.53 10.43 4.52
N ASP A 76 8.51 10.57 5.42
CA ASP A 76 8.21 10.61 6.86
C ASP A 76 7.29 11.79 7.20
N LYS A 77 7.47 12.94 6.52
CA LYS A 77 6.61 14.12 6.67
C LYS A 77 5.15 13.81 6.30
N GLN A 78 4.93 13.17 5.16
CA GLN A 78 3.58 12.79 4.72
C GLN A 78 2.92 11.81 5.70
N LEU A 79 3.64 10.76 6.11
CA LEU A 79 3.10 9.78 7.06
C LEU A 79 2.77 10.43 8.41
N LYS A 80 3.62 11.33 8.92
CA LYS A 80 3.36 12.12 10.13
C LYS A 80 2.08 12.95 10.02
N ILE A 81 1.88 13.62 8.87
CA ILE A 81 0.67 14.43 8.63
C ILE A 81 -0.58 13.55 8.62
N LEU A 82 -0.53 12.38 7.94
CA LEU A 82 -1.66 11.45 7.87
C LEU A 82 -2.00 10.89 9.27
N CYS A 83 -1.00 10.49 10.06
CA CYS A 83 -1.20 10.03 11.43
C CYS A 83 -1.81 11.13 12.32
N LYS A 84 -1.31 12.37 12.24
CA LYS A 84 -1.88 13.50 12.97
C LYS A 84 -3.33 13.77 12.56
N LYS A 85 -3.64 13.79 11.26
CA LYS A 85 -5.03 13.98 10.77
C LYS A 85 -5.96 12.89 11.31
N ALA A 86 -5.53 11.63 11.34
CA ALA A 86 -6.31 10.54 11.89
C ALA A 86 -6.49 10.66 13.41
N SER A 87 -5.47 11.12 14.13
CA SER A 87 -5.53 11.32 15.59
C SER A 87 -6.45 12.48 15.99
N VAL A 88 -6.46 13.56 15.23
CA VAL A 88 -7.29 14.74 15.52
C VAL A 88 -8.77 14.48 15.18
N LYS A 89 -9.05 13.87 14.03
CA LYS A 89 -10.43 13.58 13.58
C LYS A 89 -11.07 12.40 14.32
N GLY A 90 -10.27 11.43 14.76
CA GLY A 90 -10.75 10.34 15.61
C GLY A 90 -10.74 10.77 17.06
N ASN A 91 -11.89 10.94 17.71
CA ASN A 91 -11.97 11.27 19.14
C ASN A 91 -10.97 10.45 19.94
N LEU A 92 -10.31 11.06 20.93
CA LEU A 92 -9.20 10.46 21.70
C LEU A 92 -9.52 9.08 22.31
N SER A 93 -10.80 8.75 22.53
CA SER A 93 -11.27 7.51 23.13
C SER A 93 -11.37 6.33 22.16
N ASP A 94 -11.73 6.53 20.87
CA ASP A 94 -12.08 5.45 19.94
C ASP A 94 -10.89 5.03 19.07
N ARG A 95 -10.13 4.03 19.49
CA ARG A 95 -9.02 3.45 18.71
C ARG A 95 -9.47 2.94 17.35
N LYS A 96 -10.63 2.31 17.26
CA LYS A 96 -11.16 1.74 16.03
C LYS A 96 -11.41 2.84 15.00
N LYS A 97 -12.07 3.92 15.36
CA LYS A 97 -12.29 5.08 14.47
C LYS A 97 -10.99 5.69 13.96
N LYS A 98 -9.94 5.78 14.80
CA LYS A 98 -8.62 6.25 14.37
C LYS A 98 -8.00 5.34 13.32
N PHE A 99 -8.15 4.02 13.47
CA PHE A 99 -7.62 3.06 12.50
C PHE A 99 -8.36 3.13 11.19
N ASP A 100 -9.69 3.19 11.24
CA ASP A 100 -10.53 3.34 10.03
C ASP A 100 -10.19 4.62 9.29
N LEU A 101 -10.03 5.74 9.99
CA LEU A 101 -9.62 7.01 9.39
C LEU A 101 -8.22 6.95 8.80
N LEU A 102 -7.26 6.36 9.50
CA LEU A 102 -5.89 6.26 9.01
C LEU A 102 -5.81 5.38 7.76
N ILE A 103 -6.48 4.24 7.78
CA ILE A 103 -6.57 3.36 6.61
C ILE A 103 -7.31 4.04 5.46
N GLY A 104 -8.42 4.72 5.74
CA GLY A 104 -9.13 5.51 4.74
C GLY A 104 -8.19 6.53 4.07
N LEU A 105 -7.38 7.25 4.85
CA LEU A 105 -6.40 8.20 4.31
C LEU A 105 -5.31 7.54 3.45
N PHE A 106 -5.00 6.27 3.66
CA PHE A 106 -4.05 5.54 2.80
C PHE A 106 -4.72 4.96 1.55
N GLU A 107 -5.88 4.36 1.71
CA GLU A 107 -6.54 3.60 0.63
C GLU A 107 -7.39 4.49 -0.29
N ASN A 108 -7.88 5.66 0.17
CA ASN A 108 -8.62 6.60 -0.68
C ASN A 108 -7.73 7.36 -1.67
N ARG A 109 -6.43 7.14 -1.65
CA ARG A 109 -5.51 7.74 -2.62
C ARG A 109 -5.68 7.06 -3.97
N ILE A 110 -5.70 7.85 -5.03
CA ILE A 110 -5.90 7.36 -6.38
C ILE A 110 -4.85 6.30 -6.81
N ASP A 111 -3.58 6.44 -6.37
CA ASP A 111 -2.53 5.46 -6.66
C ASP A 111 -2.77 4.10 -6.01
N THR A 112 -3.34 4.07 -4.78
CA THR A 112 -3.69 2.84 -4.09
C THR A 112 -4.95 2.21 -4.65
N VAL A 113 -5.96 3.01 -4.97
CA VAL A 113 -7.21 2.53 -5.61
C VAL A 113 -6.91 1.86 -6.95
N LEU A 114 -6.08 2.45 -7.80
CA LEU A 114 -5.66 1.84 -9.07
C LEU A 114 -4.90 0.52 -8.87
N TYR A 115 -4.12 0.40 -7.80
CA TYR A 115 -3.45 -0.86 -7.47
C TYR A 115 -4.43 -1.91 -6.94
N ARG A 116 -5.37 -1.53 -6.08
CA ARG A 116 -6.40 -2.42 -5.51
C ARG A 116 -7.39 -2.93 -6.56
N SER A 117 -7.64 -2.13 -7.58
CA SER A 117 -8.47 -2.56 -8.73
C SER A 117 -7.82 -3.65 -9.57
N ASN A 118 -6.56 -3.98 -9.31
CA ASN A 118 -5.77 -4.96 -10.08
C ASN A 118 -5.57 -4.62 -11.57
N ILE A 119 -5.94 -3.42 -11.99
CA ILE A 119 -5.70 -2.91 -13.34
C ILE A 119 -4.21 -2.73 -13.57
N VAL A 120 -3.48 -2.29 -12.54
CA VAL A 120 -2.02 -2.10 -12.59
C VAL A 120 -1.28 -3.14 -11.77
N ALA A 121 -0.07 -3.48 -12.20
CA ALA A 121 0.71 -4.54 -11.55
C ALA A 121 1.29 -4.14 -10.18
N ASN A 122 1.53 -2.86 -9.97
CA ASN A 122 2.09 -2.32 -8.71
C ASN A 122 1.79 -0.83 -8.58
N ILE A 123 1.90 -0.30 -7.36
CA ILE A 123 1.61 1.11 -7.07
C ILE A 123 2.59 2.07 -7.80
N LEU A 124 3.82 1.65 -8.11
CA LEU A 124 4.75 2.49 -8.87
C LEU A 124 4.28 2.72 -10.30
N MET A 125 3.71 1.68 -10.92
CA MET A 125 3.09 1.80 -12.24
C MET A 125 1.86 2.71 -12.19
N ALA A 126 1.02 2.59 -11.14
CA ALA A 126 -0.09 3.50 -10.91
C ALA A 126 0.38 4.96 -10.87
N LYS A 127 1.40 5.27 -10.05
CA LYS A 127 2.00 6.60 -9.98
C LYS A 127 2.51 7.11 -11.32
N GLN A 128 3.14 6.24 -12.10
CA GLN A 128 3.64 6.61 -13.42
C GLN A 128 2.50 7.00 -14.36
N ILE A 129 1.44 6.19 -14.43
CA ILE A 129 0.27 6.45 -15.28
C ILE A 129 -0.41 7.76 -14.88
N ILE A 130 -0.55 8.03 -13.58
CA ILE A 130 -1.14 9.28 -13.07
C ILE A 130 -0.26 10.47 -13.43
N ASN A 131 1.05 10.42 -13.17
CA ASN A 131 1.97 11.51 -13.46
C ASN A 131 2.02 11.85 -14.96
N HIS A 132 1.85 10.85 -15.83
CA HIS A 132 1.76 11.04 -17.28
C HIS A 132 0.39 11.60 -17.73
N GLY A 133 -0.55 11.78 -16.79
CA GLY A 133 -1.85 12.38 -17.06
C GLY A 133 -2.80 11.50 -17.86
N HIS A 134 -2.74 10.19 -17.67
CA HIS A 134 -3.61 9.21 -18.34
C HIS A 134 -4.82 8.81 -17.49
N VAL A 135 -5.04 9.46 -16.35
CA VAL A 135 -6.15 9.16 -15.43
C VAL A 135 -7.04 10.38 -15.30
N PHE A 136 -8.33 10.16 -15.38
CA PHE A 136 -9.38 11.17 -15.24
C PHE A 136 -10.26 10.78 -14.06
N VAL A 137 -10.71 11.76 -13.28
CA VAL A 137 -11.69 11.60 -12.21
C VAL A 137 -12.84 12.56 -12.51
N ASN A 138 -14.05 12.03 -12.68
CA ASN A 138 -15.23 12.81 -13.07
C ASN A 138 -14.92 13.72 -14.28
N ASN A 139 -14.35 13.16 -15.33
CA ASN A 139 -13.92 13.84 -16.57
C ASN A 139 -12.78 14.87 -16.40
N LYS A 140 -12.24 15.05 -15.19
CA LYS A 140 -11.13 15.97 -14.95
C LYS A 140 -9.81 15.22 -14.90
N LYS A 141 -8.81 15.68 -15.63
CA LYS A 141 -7.47 15.10 -15.67
C LYS A 141 -6.78 15.25 -14.31
N VAL A 142 -6.31 14.13 -13.74
CA VAL A 142 -5.58 14.11 -12.48
C VAL A 142 -4.13 13.73 -12.74
N ILE A 143 -3.19 14.58 -12.24
CA ILE A 143 -1.73 14.38 -12.40
C ILE A 143 -1.09 14.01 -11.06
N SER A 144 -1.73 14.36 -9.93
CA SER A 144 -1.17 14.08 -8.61
C SER A 144 -1.51 12.68 -8.11
N PRO A 145 -0.52 11.80 -7.83
CA PRO A 145 -0.78 10.48 -7.25
C PRO A 145 -1.37 10.53 -5.83
N ASN A 146 -1.26 11.67 -5.16
CA ASN A 146 -1.78 11.88 -3.81
C ASN A 146 -3.22 12.40 -3.79
N TYR A 147 -3.89 12.46 -4.92
CA TYR A 147 -5.29 12.86 -5.00
C TYR A 147 -6.15 11.91 -4.17
N PHE A 148 -7.02 12.45 -3.34
CA PHE A 148 -7.94 11.68 -2.51
C PHE A 148 -9.30 11.59 -3.23
N LEU A 149 -9.77 10.37 -3.36
CA LEU A 149 -11.07 10.06 -3.92
C LEU A 149 -12.15 10.16 -2.85
N ASN A 150 -13.32 10.62 -3.27
CA ASN A 150 -14.54 10.62 -2.47
C ASN A 150 -15.47 9.49 -2.94
N PRO A 151 -16.33 8.94 -2.06
CA PRO A 151 -17.38 8.02 -2.48
C PRO A 151 -18.23 8.61 -3.60
N GLY A 152 -18.47 7.84 -4.65
CA GLY A 152 -19.19 8.27 -5.86
C GLY A 152 -18.28 8.74 -7.00
N ASP A 153 -16.96 8.88 -6.79
CA ASP A 153 -16.06 9.29 -7.86
C ASP A 153 -15.91 8.21 -8.93
N LEU A 154 -15.99 8.64 -10.19
CA LEU A 154 -15.74 7.83 -11.37
C LEU A 154 -14.32 8.06 -11.87
N ILE A 155 -13.57 6.95 -12.04
CA ILE A 155 -12.21 6.97 -12.55
C ILE A 155 -12.18 6.38 -13.94
N GLU A 156 -11.59 7.11 -14.89
CA GLU A 156 -11.46 6.74 -16.29
C GLU A 156 -10.01 6.81 -16.74
N PHE A 157 -9.70 6.09 -17.83
CA PHE A 157 -8.36 6.04 -18.40
C PHE A 157 -8.34 6.56 -19.83
N SER A 158 -7.23 7.16 -20.24
CA SER A 158 -7.03 7.53 -21.65
C SER A 158 -6.95 6.28 -22.52
N HIS A 159 -7.41 6.39 -23.77
CA HIS A 159 -7.40 5.28 -24.75
C HIS A 159 -6.02 4.64 -24.93
N LYS A 160 -4.95 5.43 -24.91
CA LYS A 160 -3.57 4.91 -25.03
C LYS A 160 -3.21 3.90 -23.93
N ILE A 161 -3.68 4.14 -22.71
CA ILE A 161 -3.39 3.26 -21.57
C ILE A 161 -4.33 2.07 -21.51
N THR A 162 -5.56 2.18 -21.98
CA THR A 162 -6.50 1.04 -21.99
C THR A 162 -5.99 -0.13 -22.81
N ILE A 163 -5.36 0.13 -23.96
CA ILE A 163 -4.71 -0.90 -24.79
C ILE A 163 -3.60 -1.61 -24.02
N LEU A 164 -2.77 -0.87 -23.29
CA LEU A 164 -1.65 -1.43 -22.53
C LEU A 164 -2.14 -2.22 -21.30
N ILE A 165 -3.21 -1.74 -20.64
CA ILE A 165 -3.86 -2.41 -19.51
C ILE A 165 -4.45 -3.74 -19.96
N ASN A 166 -5.15 -3.77 -21.10
CA ASN A 166 -5.71 -5.00 -21.70
C ASN A 166 -4.64 -6.06 -21.88
N LYS A 167 -3.53 -5.69 -22.51
CA LYS A 167 -2.39 -6.60 -22.71
C LYS A 167 -1.84 -7.17 -21.40
N ASN A 168 -1.79 -6.36 -20.35
CA ASN A 168 -1.34 -6.79 -19.01
C ASN A 168 -2.36 -7.69 -18.29
N LEU A 169 -3.66 -7.43 -18.45
CA LEU A 169 -4.72 -8.25 -17.86
C LEU A 169 -4.78 -9.63 -18.48
N LEU A 170 -4.67 -9.72 -19.81
CA LEU A 170 -4.63 -10.99 -20.54
C LEU A 170 -3.43 -11.85 -20.13
N SER A 171 -2.29 -11.24 -19.77
CA SER A 171 -1.09 -11.94 -19.32
C SER A 171 -1.18 -12.44 -17.87
N LYS A 172 -2.12 -11.93 -17.07
CA LYS A 172 -2.33 -12.35 -15.68
C LYS A 172 -3.27 -13.54 -15.60
N LYS A 173 -2.72 -14.71 -15.28
CA LYS A 173 -3.47 -15.98 -15.06
C LYS A 173 -4.30 -16.04 -13.76
N ILE A 174 -4.26 -15.03 -12.90
CA ILE A 174 -4.87 -15.06 -11.57
C ILE A 174 -5.85 -13.91 -11.44
N SER A 175 -7.13 -14.23 -11.25
CA SER A 175 -8.15 -13.28 -10.80
C SER A 175 -7.82 -12.89 -9.36
N SER A 176 -7.22 -11.73 -9.18
CA SER A 176 -7.02 -11.17 -7.86
C SER A 176 -8.35 -10.62 -7.34
N ILE A 177 -8.62 -10.87 -6.08
CA ILE A 177 -9.82 -10.39 -5.39
C ILE A 177 -9.79 -8.87 -5.37
N VAL A 178 -10.88 -8.26 -5.83
CA VAL A 178 -11.09 -6.81 -5.76
C VAL A 178 -11.83 -6.50 -4.46
N PRO A 179 -11.43 -5.47 -3.72
CA PRO A 179 -12.15 -5.06 -2.52
C PRO A 179 -13.58 -4.61 -2.83
N SER A 180 -14.52 -4.83 -1.91
CA SER A 180 -15.95 -4.53 -2.07
C SER A 180 -16.30 -3.03 -2.24
N TYR A 181 -15.36 -2.14 -1.91
CA TYR A 181 -15.53 -0.70 -2.07
C TYR A 181 -15.18 -0.18 -3.49
N LEU A 182 -14.80 -1.09 -4.38
CA LEU A 182 -14.46 -0.77 -5.77
C LEU A 182 -15.33 -1.59 -6.71
N GLU A 183 -16.02 -0.91 -7.59
CA GLU A 183 -16.73 -1.54 -8.71
C GLU A 183 -15.94 -1.29 -9.99
N ILE A 184 -15.73 -2.36 -10.76
CA ILE A 184 -14.89 -2.32 -11.96
C ILE A 184 -15.68 -2.79 -13.17
N ASN A 185 -15.82 -1.93 -14.14
CA ASN A 185 -16.25 -2.35 -15.47
C ASN A 185 -15.00 -2.61 -16.33
N LYS A 186 -14.67 -3.89 -16.52
CA LYS A 186 -13.46 -4.30 -17.28
C LYS A 186 -13.60 -4.03 -18.78
N ASN A 187 -14.81 -3.98 -19.32
CA ASN A 187 -15.03 -3.77 -20.75
C ASN A 187 -14.72 -2.33 -21.16
N ILE A 188 -15.08 -1.38 -20.28
CA ILE A 188 -14.96 0.06 -20.56
C ILE A 188 -13.78 0.67 -19.79
N PHE A 189 -13.11 -0.11 -18.92
CA PHE A 189 -12.06 0.37 -18.01
C PHE A 189 -12.47 1.56 -17.15
N LYS A 190 -13.68 1.49 -16.60
CA LYS A 190 -14.19 2.45 -15.64
C LYS A 190 -14.20 1.85 -14.23
N LEU A 191 -13.82 2.65 -13.25
CA LEU A 191 -13.80 2.29 -11.84
C LEU A 191 -14.72 3.24 -11.08
N TYR A 192 -15.58 2.67 -10.24
CA TYR A 192 -16.38 3.42 -9.28
C TYR A 192 -15.86 3.20 -7.87
N TYR A 193 -15.62 4.28 -7.17
CA TYR A 193 -15.28 4.25 -5.75
C TYR A 193 -16.55 4.41 -4.92
N THR A 194 -17.05 3.33 -4.32
CA THR A 194 -18.43 3.29 -3.79
C THR A 194 -18.57 3.68 -2.33
N SER A 195 -17.62 3.32 -1.47
CA SER A 195 -17.82 3.49 -0.03
C SER A 195 -16.53 3.77 0.74
N ASN A 196 -16.70 4.34 1.92
CA ASN A 196 -15.62 4.49 2.89
C ASN A 196 -15.21 3.13 3.48
N LEU A 197 -13.95 3.05 3.84
CA LEU A 197 -13.27 1.84 4.25
C LEU A 197 -13.31 1.63 5.76
N SER A 198 -13.57 0.39 6.17
CA SER A 198 -13.29 -0.07 7.53
C SER A 198 -12.02 -0.92 7.56
N PHE A 199 -11.26 -0.80 8.63
CA PHE A 199 -10.00 -1.53 8.83
C PHE A 199 -10.19 -3.05 8.77
N ASP A 200 -11.24 -3.55 9.41
CA ASP A 200 -11.53 -4.99 9.50
C ASP A 200 -11.69 -5.64 8.12
N LYS A 201 -12.35 -4.95 7.18
CA LYS A 201 -12.54 -5.44 5.80
C LYS A 201 -11.26 -5.49 4.97
N LEU A 202 -10.24 -4.74 5.36
CA LEU A 202 -8.99 -4.63 4.62
C LEU A 202 -7.86 -5.49 5.15
N LEU A 203 -7.97 -6.07 6.34
CA LEU A 203 -6.90 -6.88 6.95
C LEU A 203 -6.41 -8.00 6.04
N GLY A 204 -7.31 -8.68 5.32
CA GLY A 204 -6.98 -9.76 4.39
C GLY A 204 -6.19 -9.33 3.14
N PHE A 205 -6.18 -8.03 2.82
CA PHE A 205 -5.49 -7.51 1.63
C PHE A 205 -4.02 -7.14 1.87
N PHE A 206 -3.56 -7.17 3.13
CA PHE A 206 -2.17 -6.90 3.44
C PHE A 206 -1.34 -8.18 3.44
N PRO A 207 -0.22 -8.24 2.71
CA PRO A 207 0.66 -9.42 2.69
C PRO A 207 1.57 -9.51 3.94
N PHE A 208 1.30 -8.71 4.95
CA PHE A 208 2.04 -8.67 6.22
C PHE A 208 1.14 -8.21 7.36
N TRP A 209 1.53 -8.53 8.60
CA TRP A 209 0.82 -8.05 9.78
C TRP A 209 0.99 -6.54 9.94
N LEU A 210 -0.14 -5.81 9.95
CA LEU A 210 -0.20 -4.37 10.07
C LEU A 210 -0.66 -3.97 11.49
N ASP A 211 0.28 -3.43 12.27
CA ASP A 211 0.01 -2.88 13.59
C ASP A 211 -0.06 -1.34 13.54
N LEU A 212 -1.28 -0.82 13.44
CA LEU A 212 -1.52 0.62 13.35
C LEU A 212 -1.24 1.35 14.66
N ASN A 213 -1.39 0.68 15.82
CA ASN A 213 -1.04 1.27 17.11
C ASN A 213 0.41 1.72 17.13
N ASN A 214 1.31 0.83 16.72
CA ASN A 214 2.75 1.12 16.66
C ASN A 214 3.10 2.23 15.65
N VAL A 215 2.33 2.37 14.57
CA VAL A 215 2.51 3.48 13.62
C VAL A 215 2.11 4.81 14.25
N ILE A 216 0.92 4.87 14.86
CA ILE A 216 0.39 6.09 15.46
C ILE A 216 1.24 6.52 16.66
N SER A 217 1.58 5.58 17.55
CA SER A 217 2.39 5.87 18.75
C SER A 217 3.80 6.36 18.43
N HIS A 218 4.34 5.98 17.26
CA HIS A 218 5.64 6.48 16.82
C HIS A 218 5.63 7.99 16.51
N TYR A 219 4.49 8.55 16.08
CA TYR A 219 4.35 9.95 15.68
C TYR A 219 3.65 10.84 16.71
N ASN A 220 3.04 10.26 17.74
CA ASN A 220 2.38 10.99 18.82
C ASN A 220 3.29 11.23 20.02
N LYS A 221 4.60 11.11 19.81
CA LYS A 221 5.63 11.48 20.78
C LYS A 221 5.93 12.97 20.69
#